data_bd57c22fcd675016481753d9fbcd1ae7
#
_entry.id   bd57c22fcd675016481753d9fbcd1ae7
#
_cell.length_a   1.000
_cell.length_b   1.000
_cell.length_c   1.000
_cell.angle_alpha   90.00
_cell.angle_beta   90.00
_cell.angle_gamma   90.00
#
_symmetry.space_group_name_H-M   'P 1'
#
loop_
_entity.id
_entity.type
_entity.pdbx_description
1 polymer ?
#
loop_
_entity_poly.entity_id
_entity_poly.type
_entity_poly.pdbx_seq_one_letter_code
_entity_poly.pdbx_strand_id
1 'polypeptide(L)'
;GFLALEYSGHGKSYGKFEDGTITSWTKDTKKIIKKKLKKKKLILVGSSMGGWIGINLFETFKKRIVGFVGIAPAPEFLEKLMWNKFTNKVKRQLIKEKFYIFNHGGFEYNISYNLIKDGRKNKIFNKIFNYKIFLTILHGKKDEVVPIFISKKIMKVFKNAKKKLIIIKNGDHSLSKKNNLNRLTKEIDMIYSNLRPFHIVG
;
A
#
# COMPACT_ATOMS: atom_id res chain seq x y z
N GLY A 1 -17.99 -4.76 -9.02
CA GLY A 1 -18.18 -4.75 -7.56
C GLY A 1 -16.98 -4.19 -6.82
N PHE A 2 -17.18 -3.75 -5.60
CA PHE A 2 -16.18 -3.17 -4.72
C PHE A 2 -16.05 -4.02 -3.46
N LEU A 3 -14.82 -4.19 -2.96
CA LEU A 3 -14.53 -4.87 -1.71
C LEU A 3 -13.53 -4.03 -0.91
N ALA A 4 -13.95 -3.49 0.23
CA ALA A 4 -13.07 -2.92 1.24
C ALA A 4 -12.83 -3.95 2.35
N LEU A 5 -11.66 -3.90 2.96
CA LEU A 5 -11.31 -4.75 4.08
C LEU A 5 -10.53 -3.99 5.14
N GLU A 6 -10.72 -4.36 6.38
CA GLU A 6 -9.88 -3.97 7.51
C GLU A 6 -8.98 -5.15 7.86
N TYR A 7 -7.72 -4.87 8.14
CA TYR A 7 -6.77 -5.89 8.58
C TYR A 7 -7.04 -6.29 10.04
N SER A 8 -6.59 -7.47 10.43
CA SER A 8 -6.57 -7.85 11.85
C SER A 8 -5.88 -6.77 12.69
N GLY A 9 -6.46 -6.47 13.85
CA GLY A 9 -5.97 -5.41 14.76
C GLY A 9 -6.23 -3.97 14.29
N HIS A 10 -7.02 -3.74 13.23
CA HIS A 10 -7.43 -2.41 12.77
C HIS A 10 -8.95 -2.24 12.91
N GLY A 11 -9.37 -1.02 13.26
CA GLY A 11 -10.77 -0.65 13.33
C GLY A 11 -11.57 -1.58 14.24
N LYS A 12 -12.58 -2.25 13.65
CA LYS A 12 -13.44 -3.24 14.35
C LYS A 12 -13.01 -4.68 14.09
N SER A 13 -11.92 -4.91 13.36
CA SER A 13 -11.43 -6.25 13.07
C SER A 13 -10.82 -6.91 14.30
N TYR A 14 -10.95 -8.24 14.36
CA TYR A 14 -10.37 -9.06 15.42
C TYR A 14 -8.84 -8.89 15.52
N GLY A 15 -8.32 -9.08 16.73
CA GLY A 15 -6.89 -9.06 17.05
C GLY A 15 -6.40 -7.72 17.58
N LYS A 16 -5.10 -7.64 17.89
CA LYS A 16 -4.44 -6.43 18.35
C LYS A 16 -3.47 -5.93 17.29
N PHE A 17 -3.31 -4.61 17.18
CA PHE A 17 -2.40 -4.00 16.22
C PHE A 17 -0.95 -4.45 16.41
N GLU A 18 -0.50 -4.54 17.64
CA GLU A 18 0.86 -4.94 18.02
C GLU A 18 1.22 -6.36 17.60
N ASP A 19 0.23 -7.25 17.41
CA ASP A 19 0.44 -8.62 16.92
C ASP A 19 0.55 -8.67 15.38
N GLY A 20 0.16 -7.57 14.73
CA GLY A 20 0.12 -7.47 13.28
C GLY A 20 1.49 -7.32 12.64
N THR A 21 1.60 -7.80 11.41
CA THR A 21 2.80 -7.67 10.57
C THR A 21 2.40 -7.48 9.11
N ILE A 22 3.32 -6.99 8.28
CA ILE A 22 3.08 -6.87 6.83
C ILE A 22 2.71 -8.23 6.24
N THR A 23 3.35 -9.30 6.71
CA THR A 23 3.05 -10.68 6.28
C THR A 23 1.65 -11.11 6.71
N SER A 24 1.24 -10.88 7.97
CA SER A 24 -0.07 -11.28 8.47
C SER A 24 -1.19 -10.54 7.75
N TRP A 25 -1.10 -9.22 7.61
CA TRP A 25 -2.07 -8.40 6.90
C TRP A 25 -2.15 -8.73 5.39
N THR A 26 -1.01 -9.07 4.78
CA THR A 26 -1.00 -9.61 3.41
C THR A 26 -1.73 -10.96 3.34
N LYS A 27 -1.57 -11.84 4.33
CA LYS A 27 -2.29 -13.13 4.41
C LYS A 27 -3.79 -12.92 4.58
N ASP A 28 -4.22 -12.00 5.45
CA ASP A 28 -5.64 -11.65 5.64
C ASP A 28 -6.27 -11.23 4.32
N THR A 29 -5.61 -10.31 3.62
CA THR A 29 -6.07 -9.83 2.32
C THR A 29 -6.14 -10.97 1.30
N LYS A 30 -5.13 -11.83 1.22
CA LYS A 30 -5.12 -13.02 0.33
C LYS A 30 -6.29 -13.94 0.62
N LYS A 31 -6.56 -14.21 1.90
CA LYS A 31 -7.66 -15.11 2.35
C LYS A 31 -9.02 -14.56 1.89
N ILE A 32 -9.26 -13.27 2.12
CA ILE A 32 -10.51 -12.61 1.76
C ILE A 32 -10.69 -12.58 0.23
N ILE A 33 -9.68 -12.18 -0.53
CA ILE A 33 -9.74 -12.17 -2.01
C ILE A 33 -10.00 -13.57 -2.57
N LYS A 34 -9.34 -14.61 -2.06
CA LYS A 34 -9.60 -16.00 -2.48
C LYS A 34 -11.03 -16.41 -2.20
N LYS A 35 -11.56 -16.11 -1.01
CA LYS A 35 -12.90 -16.48 -0.59
C LYS A 35 -13.99 -15.73 -1.37
N LYS A 36 -13.85 -14.40 -1.52
CA LYS A 36 -14.92 -13.54 -2.04
C LYS A 36 -14.85 -13.28 -3.54
N LEU A 37 -13.66 -13.21 -4.11
CA LEU A 37 -13.48 -12.78 -5.50
C LEU A 37 -13.03 -13.90 -6.45
N LYS A 38 -12.82 -15.10 -5.96
CA LYS A 38 -12.49 -16.33 -6.72
C LYS A 38 -11.59 -16.03 -7.96
N LYS A 39 -12.16 -16.13 -9.19
CA LYS A 39 -11.46 -15.95 -10.48
C LYS A 39 -11.55 -14.52 -11.05
N LYS A 40 -12.15 -13.55 -10.35
CA LYS A 40 -12.33 -12.18 -10.86
C LYS A 40 -11.00 -11.47 -11.10
N LYS A 41 -10.96 -10.63 -12.14
CA LYS A 41 -9.89 -9.65 -12.34
C LYS A 41 -9.94 -8.60 -11.23
N LEU A 42 -8.79 -8.03 -10.88
CA LEU A 42 -8.62 -7.17 -9.72
C LEU A 42 -7.99 -5.84 -10.13
N ILE A 43 -8.61 -4.75 -9.75
CA ILE A 43 -7.96 -3.45 -9.61
C ILE A 43 -7.72 -3.27 -8.11
N LEU A 44 -6.46 -3.20 -7.70
CA LEU A 44 -6.10 -3.00 -6.30
C LEU A 44 -5.98 -1.49 -6.02
N VAL A 45 -6.56 -1.04 -4.92
CA VAL A 45 -6.40 0.33 -4.43
C VAL A 45 -5.81 0.26 -3.04
N GLY A 46 -4.71 0.97 -2.80
CA GLY A 46 -4.04 0.94 -1.50
C GLY A 46 -3.38 2.26 -1.13
N SER A 47 -3.66 2.74 0.08
CA SER A 47 -3.04 3.94 0.64
C SER A 47 -1.91 3.57 1.60
N SER A 48 -0.80 4.31 1.56
CA SER A 48 0.32 4.17 2.48
C SER A 48 0.76 2.70 2.65
N MET A 49 0.67 2.15 3.86
CA MET A 49 0.92 0.73 4.16
C MET A 49 0.04 -0.22 3.32
N GLY A 50 -1.22 0.15 3.08
CA GLY A 50 -2.12 -0.61 2.21
C GLY A 50 -1.61 -0.73 0.78
N GLY A 51 -0.88 0.28 0.29
CA GLY A 51 -0.16 0.22 -0.98
C GLY A 51 0.97 -0.82 -0.97
N TRP A 52 1.73 -0.93 0.12
CA TRP A 52 2.75 -1.97 0.29
C TRP A 52 2.14 -3.37 0.29
N ILE A 53 1.09 -3.57 1.10
CA ILE A 53 0.35 -4.84 1.13
C ILE A 53 -0.19 -5.18 -0.25
N GLY A 54 -0.77 -4.20 -0.96
CA GLY A 54 -1.25 -4.36 -2.34
C GLY A 54 -0.17 -4.84 -3.30
N ILE A 55 1.05 -4.31 -3.22
CA ILE A 55 2.18 -4.76 -4.05
C ILE A 55 2.58 -6.20 -3.71
N ASN A 56 2.56 -6.62 -2.43
CA ASN A 56 2.87 -7.99 -2.05
C ASN A 56 1.86 -9.02 -2.61
N LEU A 57 0.64 -8.60 -2.97
CA LEU A 57 -0.37 -9.48 -3.57
C LEU A 57 -0.02 -9.91 -4.99
N PHE A 58 0.86 -9.19 -5.69
CA PHE A 58 1.25 -9.53 -7.05
C PHE A 58 1.88 -10.92 -7.14
N GLU A 59 2.62 -11.36 -6.13
CA GLU A 59 3.21 -12.70 -6.10
C GLU A 59 2.15 -13.81 -6.15
N THR A 60 0.98 -13.55 -5.53
CA THR A 60 -0.10 -14.55 -5.43
C THR A 60 -1.09 -14.46 -6.58
N PHE A 61 -1.48 -13.24 -6.96
CA PHE A 61 -2.60 -13.04 -7.90
C PHE A 61 -2.15 -12.69 -9.32
N LYS A 62 -0.84 -12.46 -9.53
CA LYS A 62 -0.20 -12.37 -10.86
C LYS A 62 -1.14 -11.81 -11.97
N LYS A 63 -1.53 -12.68 -12.93
CA LYS A 63 -2.38 -12.33 -14.08
C LYS A 63 -3.80 -11.86 -13.74
N ARG A 64 -4.24 -12.00 -12.49
CA ARG A 64 -5.55 -11.50 -12.06
C ARG A 64 -5.53 -10.01 -11.77
N ILE A 65 -4.39 -9.47 -11.33
CA ILE A 65 -4.24 -8.02 -11.10
C ILE A 65 -4.03 -7.35 -12.45
N VAL A 66 -4.97 -6.50 -12.83
CA VAL A 66 -4.98 -5.77 -14.09
C VAL A 66 -4.75 -4.27 -13.89
N GLY A 67 -4.89 -3.78 -12.67
CA GLY A 67 -4.63 -2.41 -12.28
C GLY A 67 -4.19 -2.29 -10.82
N PHE A 68 -3.38 -1.28 -10.55
CA PHE A 68 -2.99 -0.88 -9.20
C PHE A 68 -3.06 0.65 -9.09
N VAL A 69 -3.78 1.13 -8.10
CA VAL A 69 -3.86 2.55 -7.77
C VAL A 69 -3.32 2.76 -6.35
N GLY A 70 -2.18 3.41 -6.26
CA GLY A 70 -1.52 3.74 -4.98
C GLY A 70 -1.79 5.18 -4.55
N ILE A 71 -2.14 5.39 -3.30
CA ILE A 71 -2.23 6.71 -2.67
C ILE A 71 -1.05 6.82 -1.71
N ALA A 72 -0.04 7.62 -2.07
CA ALA A 72 1.20 7.76 -1.31
C ALA A 72 1.72 6.41 -0.75
N PRO A 73 1.84 5.35 -1.58
CA PRO A 73 2.18 4.02 -1.08
C PRO A 73 3.56 4.02 -0.43
N ALA A 74 3.68 3.33 0.72
CA ALA A 74 4.84 3.41 1.60
C ALA A 74 5.55 2.06 1.80
N PRO A 75 6.03 1.38 0.73
CA PRO A 75 6.77 0.16 0.93
C PRO A 75 8.09 0.41 1.68
N GLU A 76 8.45 -0.54 2.54
CA GLU A 76 9.68 -0.53 3.34
C GLU A 76 9.78 0.68 4.31
N PHE A 77 8.65 1.35 4.63
CA PHE A 77 8.65 2.51 5.52
C PHE A 77 9.14 2.17 6.93
N LEU A 78 8.86 0.97 7.41
CA LEU A 78 9.28 0.49 8.74
C LEU A 78 10.79 0.55 8.93
N GLU A 79 11.56 0.23 7.91
CA GLU A 79 13.02 0.36 7.96
C GLU A 79 13.46 1.78 7.60
N LYS A 80 13.01 2.29 6.45
CA LYS A 80 13.58 3.51 5.86
C LYS A 80 13.12 4.79 6.53
N LEU A 81 11.85 4.85 6.96
CA LEU A 81 11.24 6.06 7.50
C LEU A 81 11.07 6.02 9.03
N MET A 82 11.18 4.83 9.65
CA MET A 82 11.08 4.67 11.11
C MET A 82 12.39 4.18 11.71
N TRP A 83 12.76 2.91 11.53
CA TRP A 83 13.93 2.31 12.16
C TRP A 83 15.21 3.13 11.97
N ASN A 84 15.49 3.57 10.73
CA ASN A 84 16.71 4.33 10.44
C ASN A 84 16.73 5.72 11.08
N LYS A 85 15.56 6.26 11.45
CA LYS A 85 15.43 7.55 12.15
C LYS A 85 15.44 7.41 13.68
N PHE A 86 15.24 6.20 14.21
CA PHE A 86 15.28 5.99 15.65
C PHE A 86 16.69 6.16 16.18
N THR A 87 16.79 6.80 17.37
CA THR A 87 18.04 6.89 18.11
C THR A 87 18.51 5.50 18.57
N ASN A 88 19.79 5.35 18.90
CA ASN A 88 20.30 4.09 19.43
C ASN A 88 19.61 3.69 20.77
N LYS A 89 19.17 4.67 21.56
CA LYS A 89 18.39 4.44 22.80
C LYS A 89 17.05 3.77 22.45
N VAL A 90 16.28 4.34 21.53
CA VAL A 90 14.98 3.80 21.08
C VAL A 90 15.15 2.41 20.44
N LYS A 91 16.18 2.20 19.63
CA LYS A 91 16.47 0.89 19.02
C LYS A 91 16.75 -0.18 20.09
N ARG A 92 17.59 0.14 21.09
CA ARG A 92 17.87 -0.78 22.20
C ARG A 92 16.62 -1.08 23.03
N GLN A 93 15.83 -0.06 23.35
CA GLN A 93 14.55 -0.23 24.05
C GLN A 93 13.62 -1.15 23.26
N LEU A 94 13.38 -0.88 21.98
CA LEU A 94 12.50 -1.69 21.15
C LEU A 94 12.96 -3.15 21.01
N ILE A 95 14.27 -3.40 20.96
CA ILE A 95 14.82 -4.77 20.94
C ILE A 95 14.60 -5.48 22.28
N LYS A 96 14.83 -4.78 23.43
CA LYS A 96 14.70 -5.33 24.78
C LYS A 96 13.24 -5.56 25.16
N GLU A 97 12.40 -4.53 25.04
CA GLU A 97 11.02 -4.51 25.51
C GLU A 97 10.03 -5.08 24.48
N LYS A 98 10.48 -5.29 23.22
CA LYS A 98 9.72 -5.80 22.07
C LYS A 98 8.70 -4.81 21.51
N PHE A 99 8.40 -3.71 22.20
CA PHE A 99 7.46 -2.67 21.81
C PHE A 99 8.03 -1.27 22.06
N TYR A 100 7.53 -0.32 21.30
CA TYR A 100 7.80 1.10 21.46
C TYR A 100 6.58 1.92 21.06
N ILE A 101 6.16 2.86 21.92
CA ILE A 101 5.06 3.76 21.60
C ILE A 101 5.60 4.88 20.69
N PHE A 102 5.15 4.88 19.47
CA PHE A 102 5.53 5.85 18.47
C PHE A 102 4.40 6.85 18.24
N ASN A 103 4.64 8.11 18.60
CA ASN A 103 3.68 9.20 18.40
C ASN A 103 3.88 9.83 17.04
N HIS A 104 2.84 9.84 16.20
CA HIS A 104 2.86 10.47 14.90
C HIS A 104 1.47 10.96 14.48
N GLY A 105 1.40 12.24 14.03
CA GLY A 105 0.15 12.81 13.54
C GLY A 105 -0.99 12.86 14.58
N GLY A 106 -0.66 12.99 15.87
CA GLY A 106 -1.63 13.00 16.97
C GLY A 106 -2.13 11.62 17.41
N PHE A 107 -1.57 10.55 16.86
CA PHE A 107 -1.91 9.17 17.20
C PHE A 107 -0.72 8.44 17.83
N GLU A 108 -1.02 7.53 18.76
CA GLU A 108 -0.06 6.61 19.34
C GLU A 108 -0.12 5.27 18.62
N TYR A 109 1.05 4.77 18.23
CA TYR A 109 1.19 3.45 17.59
C TYR A 109 2.10 2.58 18.44
N ASN A 110 1.60 1.46 18.92
CA ASN A 110 2.40 0.47 19.63
C ASN A 110 3.17 -0.39 18.61
N ILE A 111 4.36 0.08 18.24
CA ILE A 111 5.19 -0.57 17.21
C ILE A 111 5.94 -1.75 17.82
N SER A 112 5.70 -2.96 17.31
CA SER A 112 6.45 -4.13 17.76
C SER A 112 7.78 -4.30 17.01
N TYR A 113 8.79 -4.83 17.68
CA TYR A 113 10.05 -5.21 17.02
C TYR A 113 9.84 -6.30 15.97
N ASN A 114 8.81 -7.14 16.18
CA ASN A 114 8.42 -8.16 15.20
C ASN A 114 7.92 -7.52 13.89
N LEU A 115 7.13 -6.46 13.96
CA LEU A 115 6.67 -5.71 12.78
C LEU A 115 7.87 -5.16 11.99
N ILE A 116 8.89 -4.60 12.66
CA ILE A 116 10.12 -4.12 12.00
C ILE A 116 10.86 -5.27 11.31
N LYS A 117 11.06 -6.40 12.02
CA LYS A 117 11.73 -7.58 11.45
C LYS A 117 10.97 -8.15 10.25
N ASP A 118 9.66 -8.20 10.35
CA ASP A 118 8.81 -8.72 9.26
C ASP A 118 8.83 -7.78 8.05
N GLY A 119 8.84 -6.46 8.27
CA GLY A 119 8.99 -5.49 7.19
C GLY A 119 10.25 -5.71 6.35
N ARG A 120 11.37 -6.11 6.99
CA ARG A 120 12.63 -6.45 6.30
C ARG A 120 12.52 -7.67 5.39
N LYS A 121 11.61 -8.61 5.68
CA LYS A 121 11.32 -9.78 4.85
C LYS A 121 10.45 -9.44 3.65
N ASN A 122 9.68 -8.35 3.73
CA ASN A 122 8.72 -7.93 2.72
C ASN A 122 9.26 -6.85 1.78
N LYS A 123 10.56 -6.81 1.51
CA LYS A 123 11.19 -5.83 0.61
C LYS A 123 10.65 -5.97 -0.81
N ILE A 124 10.44 -4.83 -1.48
CA ILE A 124 9.98 -4.79 -2.87
C ILE A 124 10.94 -4.05 -3.81
N PHE A 125 11.81 -3.16 -3.30
CA PHE A 125 12.67 -2.34 -4.14
C PHE A 125 13.86 -3.08 -4.75
N ASN A 126 14.13 -4.29 -4.30
CA ASN A 126 15.10 -5.21 -4.90
C ASN A 126 14.45 -6.25 -5.83
N LYS A 127 13.14 -6.13 -6.10
CA LYS A 127 12.38 -7.00 -7.00
C LYS A 127 12.10 -6.29 -8.32
N ILE A 128 11.81 -7.08 -9.35
CA ILE A 128 11.29 -6.59 -10.63
C ILE A 128 9.90 -7.20 -10.83
N PHE A 129 8.91 -6.32 -11.04
CA PHE A 129 7.54 -6.70 -11.33
C PHE A 129 7.29 -6.58 -12.83
N ASN A 130 7.28 -7.73 -13.52
CA ASN A 130 7.16 -7.79 -14.97
C ASN A 130 5.72 -8.08 -15.40
N TYR A 131 4.80 -7.19 -15.03
CA TYR A 131 3.36 -7.34 -15.29
C TYR A 131 2.83 -6.25 -16.23
N LYS A 132 2.03 -6.66 -17.23
CA LYS A 132 1.27 -5.75 -18.09
C LYS A 132 0.00 -5.31 -17.36
N ILE A 133 0.07 -4.20 -16.62
CA ILE A 133 -1.02 -3.64 -15.83
C ILE A 133 -1.10 -2.12 -16.01
N PHE A 134 -2.22 -1.53 -15.60
CA PHE A 134 -2.29 -0.08 -15.35
C PHE A 134 -1.75 0.20 -13.94
N LEU A 135 -0.76 1.06 -13.83
CA LEU A 135 -0.15 1.49 -12.56
C LEU A 135 -0.30 2.99 -12.39
N THR A 136 -1.22 3.42 -11.54
CA THR A 136 -1.39 4.84 -11.21
C THR A 136 -1.00 5.07 -9.75
N ILE A 137 -0.19 6.09 -9.49
CA ILE A 137 0.10 6.55 -8.13
C ILE A 137 -0.27 8.03 -8.01
N LEU A 138 -1.08 8.34 -7.00
CA LEU A 138 -1.37 9.70 -6.56
C LEU A 138 -0.49 10.00 -5.35
N HIS A 139 0.19 11.16 -5.35
CA HIS A 139 1.07 11.56 -4.26
C HIS A 139 0.93 13.06 -3.99
N GLY A 140 0.74 13.43 -2.73
CA GLY A 140 0.67 14.82 -2.32
C GLY A 140 2.05 15.49 -2.38
N LYS A 141 2.14 16.70 -2.96
CA LYS A 141 3.40 17.46 -2.93
C LYS A 141 3.79 17.89 -1.52
N LYS A 142 2.80 18.05 -0.63
CA LYS A 142 2.95 18.41 0.78
C LYS A 142 2.91 17.19 1.71
N ASP A 143 3.20 16.00 1.20
CA ASP A 143 3.30 14.78 2.01
C ASP A 143 4.58 14.82 2.85
N GLU A 144 4.42 15.02 4.16
CA GLU A 144 5.51 15.06 5.15
C GLU A 144 5.85 13.67 5.71
N VAL A 145 5.01 12.67 5.43
CA VAL A 145 5.14 11.31 5.94
C VAL A 145 5.95 10.44 5.00
N VAL A 146 5.54 10.40 3.72
CA VAL A 146 6.16 9.57 2.69
C VAL A 146 6.77 10.45 1.59
N PRO A 147 8.09 10.46 1.44
CA PRO A 147 8.73 11.25 0.39
C PRO A 147 8.35 10.76 -1.02
N ILE A 148 8.11 11.70 -1.94
CA ILE A 148 7.71 11.42 -3.35
C ILE A 148 8.66 10.45 -4.07
N PHE A 149 9.95 10.45 -3.72
CA PHE A 149 10.91 9.54 -4.34
C PHE A 149 10.55 8.06 -4.14
N ILE A 150 9.81 7.70 -3.08
CA ILE A 150 9.29 6.35 -2.86
C ILE A 150 8.35 5.94 -4.00
N SER A 151 7.39 6.80 -4.37
CA SER A 151 6.51 6.58 -5.52
C SER A 151 7.29 6.43 -6.82
N LYS A 152 8.31 7.27 -7.04
CA LYS A 152 9.20 7.16 -8.21
C LYS A 152 9.96 5.82 -8.24
N LYS A 153 10.39 5.29 -7.07
CA LYS A 153 11.02 3.97 -6.97
C LYS A 153 10.04 2.84 -7.30
N ILE A 154 8.78 2.93 -6.83
CA ILE A 154 7.74 1.96 -7.20
C ILE A 154 7.56 1.92 -8.72
N MET A 155 7.48 3.07 -9.37
CA MET A 155 7.40 3.14 -10.83
C MET A 155 8.55 2.41 -11.52
N LYS A 156 9.76 2.45 -10.97
CA LYS A 156 10.95 1.81 -11.55
C LYS A 156 10.92 0.27 -11.44
N VAL A 157 10.38 -0.29 -10.36
CA VAL A 157 10.35 -1.75 -10.17
C VAL A 157 9.27 -2.45 -11.01
N PHE A 158 8.24 -1.73 -11.44
CA PHE A 158 7.24 -2.25 -12.39
C PHE A 158 7.71 -1.99 -13.84
N LYS A 159 8.25 -2.98 -14.53
CA LYS A 159 8.89 -2.79 -15.85
C LYS A 159 7.87 -2.60 -16.98
N ASN A 160 6.90 -3.49 -17.11
CA ASN A 160 5.96 -3.55 -18.25
C ASN A 160 4.59 -2.93 -17.95
N ALA A 161 4.46 -2.15 -16.86
CA ALA A 161 3.21 -1.48 -16.54
C ALA A 161 2.99 -0.21 -17.38
N LYS A 162 1.75 0.08 -17.73
CA LYS A 162 1.33 1.40 -18.22
C LYS A 162 1.23 2.34 -17.02
N LYS A 163 2.21 3.23 -16.86
CA LYS A 163 2.50 3.98 -15.64
C LYS A 163 1.97 5.40 -15.68
N LYS A 164 1.43 5.87 -14.55
CA LYS A 164 1.01 7.25 -14.35
C LYS A 164 1.32 7.69 -12.91
N LEU A 165 2.15 8.72 -12.74
CA LEU A 165 2.41 9.36 -11.44
C LEU A 165 1.76 10.74 -11.43
N ILE A 166 0.84 10.96 -10.50
CA ILE A 166 0.08 12.18 -10.34
C ILE A 166 0.52 12.87 -9.05
N ILE A 167 1.20 14.01 -9.19
CA ILE A 167 1.59 14.83 -8.06
C ILE A 167 0.53 15.90 -7.82
N ILE A 168 -0.09 15.87 -6.63
CA ILE A 168 -1.13 16.82 -6.24
C ILE A 168 -0.50 17.99 -5.49
N LYS A 169 -0.48 19.17 -6.11
CA LYS A 169 0.27 20.37 -5.63
C LYS A 169 -0.02 20.73 -4.17
N ASN A 170 -1.29 20.69 -3.75
CA ASN A 170 -1.71 21.01 -2.38
C ASN A 170 -2.17 19.77 -1.59
N GLY A 171 -1.78 18.56 -2.04
CA GLY A 171 -2.09 17.30 -1.38
C GLY A 171 -1.16 17.03 -0.22
N ASP A 172 -1.72 16.51 0.86
CA ASP A 172 -1.06 15.93 2.02
C ASP A 172 -0.86 14.41 1.82
N HIS A 173 -0.49 13.70 2.88
CA HIS A 173 -0.31 12.25 2.86
C HIS A 173 -1.62 11.49 2.60
N SER A 174 -2.71 11.92 3.20
CA SER A 174 -3.99 11.20 3.17
C SER A 174 -4.74 11.36 1.85
N LEU A 175 -4.59 12.50 1.18
CA LEU A 175 -5.35 12.90 -0.02
C LEU A 175 -6.87 12.74 0.16
N SER A 176 -7.39 12.96 1.37
CA SER A 176 -8.79 12.72 1.75
C SER A 176 -9.76 13.83 1.34
N LYS A 177 -9.27 15.00 0.87
CA LYS A 177 -10.13 16.10 0.42
C LYS A 177 -10.97 15.67 -0.80
N LYS A 178 -12.22 16.15 -0.89
CA LYS A 178 -13.20 15.79 -1.94
C LYS A 178 -12.60 15.82 -3.36
N ASN A 179 -11.86 16.87 -3.71
CA ASN A 179 -11.22 16.96 -5.04
C ASN A 179 -10.17 15.85 -5.29
N ASN A 180 -9.45 15.42 -4.26
CA ASN A 180 -8.47 14.34 -4.37
C ASN A 180 -9.18 13.00 -4.52
N LEU A 181 -10.27 12.79 -3.78
CA LEU A 181 -11.11 11.58 -3.90
C LEU A 181 -11.76 11.51 -5.29
N ASN A 182 -12.30 12.61 -5.81
CA ASN A 182 -12.83 12.66 -7.18
C ASN A 182 -11.75 12.32 -8.21
N ARG A 183 -10.51 12.77 -8.00
CA ARG A 183 -9.40 12.41 -8.86
C ARG A 183 -9.07 10.94 -8.78
N LEU A 184 -9.05 10.36 -7.57
CA LEU A 184 -8.84 8.93 -7.35
C LEU A 184 -9.89 8.10 -8.08
N THR A 185 -11.18 8.43 -7.89
CA THR A 185 -12.29 7.74 -8.56
C THR A 185 -12.13 7.79 -10.09
N LYS A 186 -11.84 8.97 -10.65
CA LYS A 186 -11.59 9.11 -12.09
C LYS A 186 -10.46 8.20 -12.61
N GLU A 187 -9.37 8.05 -11.86
CA GLU A 187 -8.27 7.16 -12.27
C GLU A 187 -8.67 5.68 -12.21
N ILE A 188 -9.48 5.29 -11.21
CA ILE A 188 -10.02 3.93 -11.13
C ILE A 188 -10.96 3.65 -12.30
N ASP A 189 -11.87 4.58 -12.61
CA ASP A 189 -12.83 4.47 -13.72
C ASP A 189 -12.13 4.38 -15.08
N MET A 190 -11.06 5.17 -15.27
CA MET A 190 -10.25 5.09 -16.49
C MET A 190 -9.60 3.71 -16.66
N ILE A 191 -9.06 3.11 -15.58
CA ILE A 191 -8.52 1.76 -15.65
C ILE A 191 -9.64 0.77 -15.99
N TYR A 192 -10.78 0.88 -15.31
CA TYR A 192 -11.90 -0.02 -15.51
C TYR A 192 -12.46 0.04 -16.94
N SER A 193 -12.62 1.23 -17.51
CA SER A 193 -13.11 1.44 -18.88
C SER A 193 -12.14 0.87 -19.91
N ASN A 194 -10.82 1.00 -19.71
CA ASN A 194 -9.81 0.39 -20.60
C ASN A 194 -9.76 -1.14 -20.55
N LEU A 195 -10.41 -1.77 -19.56
CA LEU A 195 -10.48 -3.23 -19.42
C LEU A 195 -11.76 -3.84 -20.02
N ARG A 196 -12.76 -3.01 -20.32
CA ARG A 196 -13.96 -3.45 -21.03
C ARG A 196 -13.61 -3.66 -22.50
N PRO A 197 -13.91 -4.83 -23.10
CA PRO A 197 -13.91 -4.91 -24.54
C PRO A 197 -14.92 -3.88 -25.08
N PHE A 198 -14.55 -3.18 -26.14
CA PHE A 198 -15.50 -2.34 -26.86
C PHE A 198 -16.66 -3.25 -27.32
N HIS A 199 -17.79 -3.18 -26.65
CA HIS A 199 -19.04 -3.63 -27.26
C HIS A 199 -19.34 -2.60 -28.34
N ILE A 200 -18.99 -2.92 -29.57
CA ILE A 200 -19.55 -2.26 -30.73
C ILE A 200 -21.04 -2.61 -30.68
N VAL A 201 -21.86 -1.64 -30.29
CA VAL A 201 -23.30 -1.70 -30.46
C VAL A 201 -23.49 -1.49 -31.98
N GLY A 202 -23.76 -2.60 -32.69
CA GLY A 202 -24.24 -2.57 -34.07
C GLY A 202 -25.72 -2.17 -34.09
#